data_2816808d88b168ada262f5bf296ac1c5
#
_entry.id   2816808d88b168ada262f5bf296ac1c5
#
_cell.length_a   1.000
_cell.length_b   1.000
_cell.length_c   1.000
_cell.angle_alpha   90.00
_cell.angle_beta   90.00
_cell.angle_gamma   90.00
#
_symmetry.space_group_name_H-M   'P 1'
#
loop_
_entity.id
_entity.type
_entity.pdbx_description
1 polymer ?
#
loop_
_entity_poly.entity_id
_entity_poly.type
_entity_poly.pdbx_seq_one_letter_code
_entity_poly.pdbx_strand_id
1 'polypeptide(L)'
;MSKKILFCSEASWFPTGYSAYTKEVLSRLCQIDDFEVAELGCYAQTSEANDKNIPWRFYGNKPDPSSAEYSSYQGNPSAQFGDQSFNSVLLDFKPDIVMDIRDWWMIEFEQR
;
A
#
# COMPACT_ATOMS: atom_id res chain seq x y z
N MET A 1 -21.45 7.01 -8.98
CA MET A 1 -19.98 7.10 -9.16
C MET A 1 -19.26 6.51 -7.98
N SER A 2 -18.26 5.68 -8.25
CA SER A 2 -17.48 5.05 -7.17
C SER A 2 -16.49 6.03 -6.57
N LYS A 3 -16.28 5.92 -5.26
CA LYS A 3 -15.19 6.61 -4.57
C LYS A 3 -13.98 5.68 -4.56
N LYS A 4 -12.81 6.23 -4.82
CA LYS A 4 -11.56 5.47 -4.83
C LYS A 4 -10.83 5.68 -3.51
N ILE A 5 -10.54 4.58 -2.83
CA ILE A 5 -9.88 4.60 -1.53
C ILE A 5 -8.55 3.86 -1.66
N LEU A 6 -7.45 4.54 -1.33
CA LEU A 6 -6.13 3.93 -1.24
C LEU A 6 -5.81 3.71 0.24
N PHE A 7 -5.52 2.48 0.61
CA PHE A 7 -5.19 2.11 1.98
C PHE A 7 -3.71 1.79 2.08
N CYS A 8 -2.99 2.51 2.91
CA CYS A 8 -1.53 2.39 3.06
C CYS A 8 -1.19 1.79 4.42
N SER A 9 -0.47 0.68 4.43
CA SER A 9 -0.02 0.01 5.64
C SER A 9 1.02 -1.04 5.26
N GLU A 10 1.33 -1.96 6.18
CA GLU A 10 2.08 -3.16 5.83
C GLU A 10 1.19 -4.03 4.93
N ALA A 11 1.81 -4.84 4.06
CA ALA A 11 1.03 -5.70 3.16
C ALA A 11 0.05 -6.57 3.95
N SER A 12 -1.16 -6.71 3.44
CA SER A 12 -2.29 -7.29 4.19
C SER A 12 -2.12 -8.77 4.54
N TRP A 13 -1.18 -9.47 3.94
CA TRP A 13 -0.94 -10.88 4.23
C TRP A 13 0.19 -11.13 5.23
N PHE A 14 0.82 -10.06 5.75
CA PHE A 14 1.89 -10.22 6.73
C PHE A 14 1.31 -10.62 8.10
N PRO A 15 2.08 -11.35 8.94
CA PRO A 15 1.60 -11.78 10.26
C PRO A 15 1.82 -10.69 11.32
N THR A 16 1.33 -9.48 11.07
CA THR A 16 1.48 -8.35 12.00
C THR A 16 0.10 -7.79 12.35
N GLY A 17 0.04 -7.02 13.44
CA GLY A 17 -1.20 -6.39 13.87
C GLY A 17 -1.75 -5.40 12.84
N TYR A 18 -0.87 -4.61 12.25
CA TYR A 18 -1.29 -3.66 11.22
C TYR A 18 -1.82 -4.38 9.98
N SER A 19 -1.17 -5.45 9.57
CA SER A 19 -1.59 -6.23 8.40
C SER A 19 -2.94 -6.90 8.62
N ALA A 20 -3.16 -7.46 9.80
CA ALA A 20 -4.43 -8.08 10.14
C ALA A 20 -5.57 -7.07 10.09
N TYR A 21 -5.34 -5.87 10.61
CA TYR A 21 -6.33 -4.80 10.58
C TYR A 21 -6.63 -4.37 9.13
N THR A 22 -5.57 -4.18 8.35
CA THR A 22 -5.69 -3.78 6.94
C THR A 22 -6.52 -4.78 6.15
N LYS A 23 -6.22 -6.08 6.31
CA LYS A 23 -6.95 -7.14 5.63
C LYS A 23 -8.44 -7.11 5.98
N GLU A 24 -8.76 -6.93 7.25
CA GLU A 24 -10.13 -6.90 7.73
C GLU A 24 -10.89 -5.71 7.14
N VAL A 25 -10.29 -4.51 7.19
CA VAL A 25 -10.91 -3.28 6.69
C VAL A 25 -11.13 -3.36 5.18
N LEU A 26 -10.09 -3.75 4.43
CA LEU A 26 -10.19 -3.82 2.97
C LEU A 26 -11.17 -4.88 2.52
N SER A 27 -11.23 -6.02 3.22
CA SER A 27 -12.19 -7.08 2.88
C SER A 27 -13.63 -6.60 2.99
N ARG A 28 -13.91 -5.71 3.93
CA ARG A 28 -15.24 -5.14 4.11
C ARG A 28 -15.52 -4.02 3.11
N LEU A 29 -14.54 -3.13 2.90
CA LEU A 29 -14.71 -2.00 1.98
C LEU A 29 -14.89 -2.45 0.54
N CYS A 30 -14.18 -3.49 0.10
CA CYS A 30 -14.29 -3.96 -1.29
C CYS A 30 -15.63 -4.61 -1.60
N GLN A 31 -16.45 -4.91 -0.59
CA GLN A 31 -17.79 -5.45 -0.79
C GLN A 31 -18.84 -4.34 -0.99
N ILE A 32 -18.46 -3.10 -0.76
CA ILE A 32 -19.38 -1.96 -0.94
C ILE A 32 -19.27 -1.47 -2.37
N ASP A 33 -20.36 -1.56 -3.12
CA ASP A 33 -20.39 -1.24 -4.55
C ASP A 33 -19.92 0.18 -4.88
N ASP A 34 -20.13 1.12 -3.96
CA ASP A 34 -19.77 2.52 -4.19
C ASP A 34 -18.29 2.80 -4.00
N PHE A 35 -17.51 1.81 -3.55
CA PHE A 35 -16.07 1.98 -3.31
C PHE A 35 -15.24 1.12 -4.24
N GLU A 36 -14.20 1.74 -4.80
CA GLU A 36 -13.13 1.02 -5.48
C GLU A 36 -11.90 1.15 -4.59
N VAL A 37 -11.36 0.03 -4.10
CA VAL A 37 -10.28 0.06 -3.13
C VAL A 37 -8.98 -0.46 -3.73
N ALA A 38 -7.87 0.08 -3.24
CA ALA A 38 -6.53 -0.39 -3.57
C ALA A 38 -5.68 -0.34 -2.31
N GLU A 39 -4.63 -1.14 -2.28
CA GLU A 39 -3.71 -1.22 -1.17
C GLU A 39 -2.31 -0.82 -1.62
N LEU A 40 -1.63 0.04 -0.85
CA LEU A 40 -0.18 0.24 -0.96
C LEU A 40 0.46 -0.50 0.22
N GLY A 41 1.04 -1.65 -0.06
CA GLY A 41 1.59 -2.52 0.97
C GLY A 41 3.09 -2.33 1.16
N CYS A 42 3.49 -1.90 2.34
CA CYS A 42 4.89 -1.74 2.68
C CYS A 42 5.57 -3.11 2.80
N TYR A 43 6.85 -3.14 2.48
CA TYR A 43 7.74 -4.32 2.60
C TYR A 43 7.43 -5.44 1.61
N ALA A 44 6.59 -5.22 0.61
CA ALA A 44 6.25 -6.24 -0.37
C ALA A 44 6.42 -5.73 -1.79
N GLN A 45 6.74 -6.65 -2.71
CA GLN A 45 6.74 -6.37 -4.14
C GLN A 45 5.32 -6.54 -4.68
N THR A 46 4.98 -5.75 -5.71
CA THR A 46 3.66 -5.83 -6.33
C THR A 46 3.33 -7.25 -6.80
N SER A 47 4.31 -7.96 -7.35
CA SER A 47 4.11 -9.32 -7.88
C SER A 47 3.78 -10.36 -6.81
N GLU A 48 4.12 -10.09 -5.55
CA GLU A 48 3.82 -11.04 -4.46
C GLU A 48 2.31 -11.21 -4.25
N ALA A 49 1.52 -10.21 -4.63
CA ALA A 49 0.06 -10.28 -4.49
C ALA A 49 -0.59 -11.32 -5.39
N ASN A 50 0.10 -11.76 -6.46
CA ASN A 50 -0.46 -12.69 -7.41
C ASN A 50 -0.89 -14.01 -6.79
N ASP A 51 -0.24 -14.43 -5.71
CA ASP A 51 -0.52 -15.70 -5.03
C ASP A 51 -1.42 -15.55 -3.80
N LYS A 52 -1.94 -14.36 -3.53
CA LYS A 52 -2.59 -14.07 -2.25
C LYS A 52 -4.12 -14.03 -2.33
N ASN A 53 -4.68 -14.16 -3.52
CA ASN A 53 -6.15 -14.17 -3.73
C ASN A 53 -6.87 -12.96 -3.14
N ILE A 54 -6.24 -11.80 -3.21
CA ILE A 54 -6.88 -10.56 -2.73
C ILE A 54 -7.72 -9.96 -3.86
N PRO A 55 -8.97 -9.55 -3.57
CA PRO A 55 -9.88 -9.07 -4.61
C PRO A 55 -9.72 -7.59 -4.97
N TRP A 56 -8.84 -6.87 -4.29
CA TRP A 56 -8.57 -5.46 -4.59
C TRP A 56 -7.23 -5.30 -5.29
N ARG A 57 -7.00 -4.10 -5.87
CA ARG A 57 -5.74 -3.77 -6.53
C ARG A 57 -4.64 -3.60 -5.48
N PHE A 58 -3.46 -4.13 -5.76
CA PHE A 58 -2.33 -4.08 -4.84
C PHE A 58 -1.14 -3.37 -5.49
N TYR A 59 -0.56 -2.43 -4.76
CA TYR A 59 0.71 -1.79 -5.10
C TYR A 59 1.71 -2.11 -4.00
N GLY A 60 2.84 -2.71 -4.37
CA GLY A 60 3.94 -2.93 -3.44
C GLY A 60 4.94 -1.78 -3.51
N ASN A 61 5.64 -1.53 -2.41
CA ASN A 61 6.67 -0.48 -2.39
C ASN A 61 8.09 -1.03 -2.44
N LYS A 62 8.25 -2.35 -2.39
CA LYS A 62 9.57 -2.97 -2.41
C LYS A 62 10.03 -3.16 -3.85
N PRO A 63 11.18 -2.56 -4.24
CA PRO A 63 11.69 -2.75 -5.60
C PRO A 63 12.22 -4.17 -5.80
N ASP A 64 12.36 -4.58 -7.05
CA ASP A 64 13.02 -5.84 -7.39
C ASP A 64 14.46 -5.81 -6.86
N PRO A 65 14.91 -6.85 -6.14
CA PRO A 65 16.29 -6.88 -5.62
C PRO A 65 17.36 -6.73 -6.70
N SER A 66 17.05 -7.06 -7.95
CA SER A 66 17.99 -6.91 -9.06
C SER A 66 18.00 -5.49 -9.66
N SER A 67 17.10 -4.60 -9.23
CA SER A 67 17.02 -3.25 -9.77
C SER A 67 17.97 -2.29 -9.04
N ALA A 68 18.34 -1.21 -9.72
CA ALA A 68 19.19 -0.17 -9.12
C ALA A 68 18.49 0.54 -7.95
N GLU A 69 17.17 0.54 -7.93
CA GLU A 69 16.39 1.21 -6.91
C GLU A 69 16.42 0.49 -5.56
N TYR A 70 16.79 -0.78 -5.56
CA TYR A 70 16.77 -1.58 -4.34
C TYR A 70 17.75 -1.09 -3.29
N SER A 71 18.91 -0.58 -3.71
CA SER A 71 19.89 -0.02 -2.79
C SER A 71 19.33 1.17 -2.02
N SER A 72 18.63 2.07 -2.71
CA SER A 72 17.99 3.21 -2.05
C SER A 72 16.91 2.76 -1.08
N TYR A 73 16.16 1.75 -1.47
CA TYR A 73 15.10 1.19 -0.63
C TYR A 73 15.66 0.61 0.68
N GLN A 74 16.72 -0.18 0.58
CA GLN A 74 17.31 -0.85 1.75
C GLN A 74 17.88 0.14 2.76
N GLY A 75 18.48 1.22 2.30
CA GLY A 75 19.15 2.18 3.17
C GLY A 75 18.26 3.31 3.67
N ASN A 76 16.99 3.32 3.31
CA ASN A 76 16.12 4.47 3.57
C ASN A 76 14.79 4.03 4.19
N PRO A 77 14.59 4.25 5.51
CA PRO A 77 13.32 3.89 6.15
C PRO A 77 12.10 4.55 5.48
N SER A 78 12.21 5.79 5.05
CA SER A 78 11.09 6.47 4.37
C SER A 78 10.68 5.74 3.10
N ALA A 79 11.65 5.23 2.34
CA ALA A 79 11.34 4.44 1.15
C ALA A 79 10.60 3.17 1.51
N GLN A 80 10.98 2.53 2.60
CA GLN A 80 10.32 1.31 3.08
C GLN A 80 8.89 1.59 3.53
N PHE A 81 8.60 2.81 3.96
CA PHE A 81 7.24 3.23 4.34
C PHE A 81 6.40 3.69 3.16
N GLY A 82 6.97 3.73 1.96
CA GLY A 82 6.25 4.07 0.75
C GLY A 82 6.58 5.42 0.13
N ASP A 83 7.54 6.19 0.69
CA ASP A 83 7.86 7.53 0.21
C ASP A 83 8.21 7.55 -1.28
N GLN A 84 9.00 6.56 -1.74
CA GLN A 84 9.45 6.53 -3.14
C GLN A 84 8.34 6.15 -4.11
N SER A 85 7.35 5.40 -3.68
CA SER A 85 6.31 4.88 -4.57
C SER A 85 4.96 5.58 -4.42
N PHE A 86 4.78 6.36 -3.37
CA PHE A 86 3.50 6.98 -3.06
C PHE A 86 2.99 7.85 -4.21
N ASN A 87 3.83 8.73 -4.73
CA ASN A 87 3.43 9.64 -5.82
C ASN A 87 3.04 8.87 -7.08
N SER A 88 3.79 7.81 -7.42
CA SER A 88 3.48 6.99 -8.59
C SER A 88 2.12 6.32 -8.43
N VAL A 89 1.81 5.83 -7.23
CA VAL A 89 0.53 5.19 -6.94
C VAL A 89 -0.61 6.21 -7.03
N LEU A 90 -0.41 7.41 -6.49
CA LEU A 90 -1.41 8.47 -6.59
C LEU A 90 -1.71 8.82 -8.03
N LEU A 91 -0.69 8.90 -8.89
CA LEU A 91 -0.89 9.21 -10.30
C LEU A 91 -1.58 8.09 -11.07
N ASP A 92 -1.33 6.85 -10.69
CA ASP A 92 -1.92 5.70 -11.36
C ASP A 92 -3.35 5.42 -10.90
N PHE A 93 -3.57 5.36 -9.59
CA PHE A 93 -4.87 5.02 -9.03
C PHE A 93 -5.81 6.22 -8.92
N LYS A 94 -5.26 7.39 -8.64
CA LYS A 94 -6.00 8.65 -8.46
C LYS A 94 -7.09 8.53 -7.39
N PRO A 95 -6.71 8.22 -6.14
CA PRO A 95 -7.70 8.02 -5.08
C PRO A 95 -8.41 9.31 -4.70
N ASP A 96 -9.64 9.19 -4.24
CA ASP A 96 -10.38 10.27 -3.60
C ASP A 96 -10.01 10.40 -2.13
N ILE A 97 -9.66 9.27 -1.49
CA ILE A 97 -9.35 9.20 -0.07
C ILE A 97 -8.11 8.32 0.11
N VAL A 98 -7.19 8.76 0.97
CA VAL A 98 -6.05 7.96 1.39
C VAL A 98 -6.21 7.66 2.88
N MET A 99 -6.13 6.38 3.23
CA MET A 99 -6.24 5.92 4.62
C MET A 99 -4.96 5.21 5.03
N ASP A 100 -4.52 5.42 6.26
CA ASP A 100 -3.32 4.79 6.81
C ASP A 100 -3.59 4.15 8.16
N ILE A 101 -2.93 2.99 8.39
CA ILE A 101 -2.85 2.37 9.70
C ILE A 101 -1.37 2.13 9.96
N ARG A 102 -0.69 3.14 10.50
CA ARG A 102 0.75 3.11 10.79
C ARG A 102 1.07 4.13 11.86
N ASP A 103 2.30 4.08 12.38
CA ASP A 103 2.79 5.13 13.25
C ASP A 103 2.92 6.44 12.47
N TRP A 104 2.60 7.56 13.12
CA TRP A 104 2.51 8.86 12.43
C TRP A 104 3.83 9.29 11.78
N TRP A 105 4.97 8.94 12.34
CA TRP A 105 6.26 9.32 11.75
C TRP A 105 6.56 8.58 10.45
N MET A 106 5.86 7.49 10.17
CA MET A 106 6.02 6.73 8.93
C MET A 106 5.33 7.39 7.75
N ILE A 107 4.43 8.34 7.98
CA ILE A 107 3.60 8.92 6.94
C ILE A 107 3.86 10.41 6.71
N GLU A 108 4.96 10.95 7.22
CA GLU A 108 5.28 12.37 7.05
C GLU A 108 5.30 12.79 5.57
N PHE A 109 5.76 11.91 4.68
CA PHE A 109 5.84 12.21 3.26
C PHE A 109 4.46 12.46 2.63
N GLU A 110 3.41 11.91 3.20
CA GLU A 110 2.06 12.08 2.65
C GLU A 110 1.49 13.47 2.91
N GLN A 111 2.08 14.20 3.84
CA GLN A 111 1.64 15.54 4.20
C GLN A 111 2.31 16.64 3.39
N ARG A 112 3.29 16.28 2.58
CA ARG A 112 4.04 17.22 1.75
C ARG A 112 3.35 17.51 0.42
#